data_1156b3ac531d2eb9581b9bfc968359c7
#
_entry.id   1156b3ac531d2eb9581b9bfc968359c7
#
_cell.length_a   1.000
_cell.length_b   1.000
_cell.length_c   1.000
_cell.angle_alpha   90.00
_cell.angle_beta   90.00
_cell.angle_gamma   90.00
#
_symmetry.space_group_name_H-M   'P 1'
#
loop_
_entity.id
_entity.type
_entity.pdbx_description
1 polymer ?
#
loop_
_entity_poly.entity_id
_entity_poly.type
_entity_poly.pdbx_seq_one_letter_code
_entity_poly.pdbx_strand_id
1 'polypeptide(L)'
;VGAAVPPRERRGYASRTGGSRDAYPYQVPPRSVALITLGCARNDVDSEELAGRLSDAGWTLVDDAGEADVAVVNTCGFIEQAKKDSIDTVLQAADLKETGRTQAVVAVGCLAERYGTQLAEELPEADAVLGFDSYSDLAGHLDGILRGERPASHVPRDRRSLLPLAPAERQRGRSTRPAAQPPAEAVADLPEGIAPASGPRVVRRRLDGRPWAPLKIASGCDRRCTFCAIPAFRGSFLSRPAEEVLAEAHWLGEQGVKELFLVSENTTSYGKDLGNVRALEALLPQVAAAPGVERVRVSYLQPAEVRPGLLEALTSTPGVVPYFDLSFQHSAPQVLRRMRRFGGTEPFLGLLEQVRARAPLAGVRSNVIVGFPGETEDDVAELCSFLEQARLDVVGVFGYSDEDGTEAEHLDGHLPEHEVAARVQHVGRLVEELVAQRAEERLGERLQVLVESLEEDGSALGRADHQGPEVDGTTRVRLPAGARAAVGDLLAAEVVGSEGVDLVADLLPAGAASVAGGGA
;
A
#
# COMPACT_ATOMS: atom_id res chain seq x y z
N VAL A 1 25.14 -22.71 70.93
CA VAL A 1 24.61 -21.86 71.96
C VAL A 1 23.34 -21.22 71.41
N GLY A 2 22.21 -21.78 71.88
CA GLY A 2 20.87 -21.40 71.46
C GLY A 2 20.40 -20.10 72.10
N ALA A 3 19.55 -19.36 71.45
CA ALA A 3 18.72 -18.34 72.03
C ALA A 3 17.25 -18.61 71.66
N ALA A 4 16.47 -18.79 72.76
CA ALA A 4 15.05 -19.12 72.72
C ALA A 4 14.20 -17.90 72.35
N VAL A 5 13.15 -18.06 71.54
CA VAL A 5 12.11 -17.07 71.20
C VAL A 5 10.94 -17.24 72.17
N PRO A 6 10.42 -16.17 72.81
CA PRO A 6 9.27 -16.29 73.71
C PRO A 6 7.93 -16.34 73.00
N PRO A 7 6.85 -16.87 73.58
CA PRO A 7 5.57 -17.12 72.97
C PRO A 7 4.74 -15.81 72.84
N ARG A 8 4.09 -15.64 71.69
CA ARG A 8 3.15 -14.54 71.36
C ARG A 8 1.76 -14.84 71.95
N GLU A 9 1.27 -13.91 72.75
CA GLU A 9 -0.07 -13.86 73.32
C GLU A 9 -1.16 -13.79 72.20
N ARG A 10 -2.19 -14.61 72.39
CA ARG A 10 -3.43 -14.56 71.57
C ARG A 10 -4.28 -13.38 72.06
N ARG A 11 -4.41 -12.30 71.26
CA ARG A 11 -5.47 -11.30 71.43
C ARG A 11 -6.72 -11.73 70.66
N GLY A 12 -7.84 -11.77 71.40
CA GLY A 12 -9.15 -12.12 70.92
C GLY A 12 -9.67 -11.13 69.86
N TYR A 13 -10.22 -11.70 68.78
CA TYR A 13 -10.92 -10.93 67.74
C TYR A 13 -12.38 -10.76 68.17
N ALA A 14 -12.76 -9.50 68.42
CA ALA A 14 -14.17 -9.11 68.57
C ALA A 14 -14.82 -9.06 67.18
N SER A 15 -15.93 -9.77 67.00
CA SER A 15 -16.80 -9.73 65.85
C SER A 15 -17.36 -8.33 65.62
N ARG A 16 -17.02 -7.65 64.53
CA ARG A 16 -17.75 -6.51 63.99
C ARG A 16 -18.52 -6.98 62.74
N THR A 17 -19.80 -7.08 62.91
CA THR A 17 -20.80 -7.22 61.83
C THR A 17 -20.93 -5.92 61.08
N GLY A 18 -21.02 -6.01 59.72
CA GLY A 18 -21.64 -5.01 58.87
C GLY A 18 -20.71 -3.97 58.26
N GLY A 19 -20.13 -4.28 57.12
CA GLY A 19 -19.59 -3.34 56.18
C GLY A 19 -19.71 -3.95 54.78
N SER A 20 -20.55 -3.36 53.93
CA SER A 20 -20.68 -3.71 52.54
C SER A 20 -19.29 -3.64 51.90
N ARG A 21 -18.79 -4.76 51.44
CA ARG A 21 -17.66 -4.79 50.51
C ARG A 21 -18.19 -4.25 49.19
N ASP A 22 -17.98 -2.95 48.96
CA ASP A 22 -17.98 -2.44 47.61
C ASP A 22 -16.94 -3.25 46.84
N ALA A 23 -17.45 -4.24 46.08
CA ALA A 23 -16.65 -4.95 45.12
C ALA A 23 -16.25 -3.90 44.06
N TYR A 24 -15.01 -3.43 44.11
CA TYR A 24 -14.40 -2.76 42.97
C TYR A 24 -14.60 -3.72 41.78
N PRO A 25 -15.28 -3.31 40.72
CA PRO A 25 -15.39 -4.16 39.56
C PRO A 25 -13.95 -4.42 39.08
N TYR A 26 -13.57 -5.69 39.06
CA TYR A 26 -12.31 -6.14 38.49
C TYR A 26 -12.39 -5.77 37.01
N GLN A 27 -11.83 -4.61 36.67
CA GLN A 27 -11.72 -4.21 35.28
C GLN A 27 -10.70 -5.17 34.67
N VAL A 28 -11.17 -6.10 33.87
CA VAL A 28 -10.31 -6.88 33.00
C VAL A 28 -9.52 -5.86 32.17
N PRO A 29 -8.18 -5.87 32.20
CA PRO A 29 -7.41 -4.92 31.42
C PRO A 29 -7.86 -5.04 29.96
N PRO A 30 -7.98 -3.91 29.24
CA PRO A 30 -8.40 -3.93 27.86
C PRO A 30 -7.42 -4.81 27.07
N ARG A 31 -7.96 -5.69 26.22
CA ARG A 31 -7.16 -6.55 25.36
C ARG A 31 -6.35 -5.70 24.39
N SER A 32 -5.11 -6.08 24.17
CA SER A 32 -4.19 -5.34 23.31
C SER A 32 -3.85 -6.11 22.03
N VAL A 33 -3.70 -5.38 20.92
CA VAL A 33 -3.35 -5.93 19.63
C VAL A 33 -2.29 -5.08 18.94
N ALA A 34 -1.30 -5.74 18.35
CA ALA A 34 -0.35 -5.10 17.43
C ALA A 34 -0.66 -5.53 16.00
N LEU A 35 -0.57 -4.57 15.09
CA LEU A 35 -0.74 -4.80 13.65
C LEU A 35 0.62 -4.66 12.97
N ILE A 36 1.13 -5.74 12.40
CA ILE A 36 2.35 -5.75 11.59
C ILE A 36 1.94 -5.76 10.13
N THR A 37 2.26 -4.70 9.41
CA THR A 37 1.86 -4.55 8.01
C THR A 37 3.02 -4.81 7.07
N LEU A 38 2.80 -5.66 6.07
CA LEU A 38 3.76 -5.98 5.03
C LEU A 38 3.20 -5.67 3.65
N GLY A 39 4.09 -5.37 2.71
CA GLY A 39 3.78 -5.27 1.30
C GLY A 39 3.60 -3.84 0.81
N CYS A 40 2.43 -3.47 0.31
CA CYS A 40 2.23 -2.24 -0.44
C CYS A 40 1.27 -1.28 0.27
N ALA A 41 1.24 -0.02 -0.16
CA ALA A 41 0.36 1.02 0.35
C ALA A 41 -1.16 0.65 0.42
N ARG A 42 -1.61 -0.37 -0.32
CA ARG A 42 -2.97 -0.92 -0.18
C ARG A 42 -3.12 -1.74 1.09
N ASN A 43 -2.08 -2.49 1.48
CA ASN A 43 -2.07 -3.21 2.75
C ASN A 43 -2.01 -2.25 3.94
N ASP A 44 -1.37 -1.08 3.79
CA ASP A 44 -1.41 -0.03 4.83
C ASP A 44 -2.85 0.41 5.08
N VAL A 45 -3.62 0.69 4.01
CA VAL A 45 -5.04 1.02 4.14
C VAL A 45 -5.83 -0.11 4.80
N ASP A 46 -5.60 -1.37 4.37
CA ASP A 46 -6.28 -2.53 4.94
C ASP A 46 -5.96 -2.66 6.45
N SER A 47 -4.71 -2.46 6.88
CA SER A 47 -4.32 -2.46 8.30
C SER A 47 -4.95 -1.33 9.10
N GLU A 48 -4.99 -0.10 8.58
CA GLU A 48 -5.63 1.03 9.25
C GLU A 48 -7.16 0.85 9.36
N GLU A 49 -7.80 0.20 8.38
CA GLU A 49 -9.22 -0.21 8.45
C GLU A 49 -9.43 -1.28 9.54
N LEU A 50 -8.52 -2.27 9.66
CA LEU A 50 -8.55 -3.25 10.75
C LEU A 50 -8.32 -2.60 12.10
N ALA A 51 -7.38 -1.66 12.21
CA ALA A 51 -7.11 -0.89 13.41
C ALA A 51 -8.36 -0.11 13.88
N GLY A 52 -9.08 0.54 12.96
CA GLY A 52 -10.34 1.20 13.25
C GLY A 52 -11.37 0.25 13.85
N ARG A 53 -11.60 -0.90 13.20
CA ARG A 53 -12.56 -1.94 13.66
C ARG A 53 -12.21 -2.49 15.04
N LEU A 54 -10.94 -2.80 15.26
CA LEU A 54 -10.47 -3.34 16.55
C LEU A 54 -10.62 -2.29 17.65
N SER A 55 -10.31 -1.01 17.38
CA SER A 55 -10.52 0.08 18.33
C SER A 55 -12.00 0.26 18.67
N ASP A 56 -12.90 0.23 17.68
CA ASP A 56 -14.35 0.36 17.88
C ASP A 56 -14.92 -0.83 18.70
N ALA A 57 -14.30 -2.01 18.58
CA ALA A 57 -14.62 -3.19 19.38
C ALA A 57 -13.98 -3.18 20.78
N GLY A 58 -13.26 -2.11 21.16
CA GLY A 58 -12.69 -1.93 22.49
C GLY A 58 -11.29 -2.54 22.68
N TRP A 59 -10.60 -2.91 21.59
CA TRP A 59 -9.20 -3.35 21.63
C TRP A 59 -8.25 -2.16 21.73
N THR A 60 -7.19 -2.29 22.52
CA THR A 60 -6.11 -1.30 22.59
C THR A 60 -5.04 -1.63 21.58
N LEU A 61 -4.78 -0.70 20.65
CA LEU A 61 -3.65 -0.84 19.72
C LEU A 61 -2.35 -0.49 20.42
N VAL A 62 -1.33 -1.31 20.21
CA VAL A 62 0.04 -1.11 20.68
C VAL A 62 1.02 -1.29 19.53
N ASP A 63 2.15 -0.57 19.58
CA ASP A 63 3.12 -0.59 18.48
C ASP A 63 4.03 -1.81 18.57
N ASP A 64 4.39 -2.25 19.77
CA ASP A 64 5.25 -3.42 19.99
C ASP A 64 4.41 -4.69 20.09
N ALA A 65 4.65 -5.61 19.15
CA ALA A 65 3.97 -6.90 19.15
C ALA A 65 4.27 -7.74 20.41
N GLY A 66 5.46 -7.60 21.00
CA GLY A 66 5.82 -8.28 22.26
C GLY A 66 5.04 -7.80 23.49
N GLU A 67 4.45 -6.61 23.42
CA GLU A 67 3.59 -6.04 24.47
C GLU A 67 2.09 -6.27 24.21
N ALA A 68 1.72 -6.79 23.06
CA ALA A 68 0.34 -7.09 22.69
C ALA A 68 -0.14 -8.43 23.25
N ASP A 69 -1.44 -8.57 23.50
CA ASP A 69 -2.06 -9.88 23.74
C ASP A 69 -2.15 -10.71 22.46
N VAL A 70 -2.36 -10.05 21.31
CA VAL A 70 -2.41 -10.68 19.98
C VAL A 70 -1.58 -9.87 18.98
N ALA A 71 -0.74 -10.55 18.21
CA ALA A 71 -0.08 -10.01 17.03
C ALA A 71 -0.86 -10.39 15.76
N VAL A 72 -1.28 -9.42 14.98
CA VAL A 72 -1.94 -9.63 13.68
C VAL A 72 -0.97 -9.22 12.58
N VAL A 73 -0.56 -10.16 11.74
CA VAL A 73 0.35 -9.94 10.62
C VAL A 73 -0.46 -9.82 9.33
N ASN A 74 -0.52 -8.61 8.77
CA ASN A 74 -1.13 -8.36 7.47
C ASN A 74 -0.12 -8.66 6.36
N THR A 75 -0.25 -9.84 5.78
CA THR A 75 0.73 -10.47 4.90
C THR A 75 0.61 -10.02 3.44
N CYS A 76 1.72 -10.05 2.73
CA CYS A 76 1.80 -9.88 1.28
C CYS A 76 1.98 -11.23 0.57
N GLY A 77 1.20 -11.48 -0.48
CA GLY A 77 1.24 -12.74 -1.25
C GLY A 77 1.41 -12.52 -2.75
N PHE A 78 2.05 -11.41 -3.15
CA PHE A 78 2.09 -10.99 -4.56
C PHE A 78 3.25 -11.61 -5.35
N ILE A 79 4.46 -11.58 -4.79
CA ILE A 79 5.68 -12.15 -5.39
C ILE A 79 6.38 -13.05 -4.38
N GLU A 80 7.24 -13.96 -4.87
CA GLU A 80 7.90 -14.98 -4.04
C GLU A 80 8.65 -14.38 -2.84
N GLN A 81 9.43 -13.32 -3.06
CA GLN A 81 10.14 -12.65 -1.97
C GLN A 81 9.19 -12.12 -0.90
N ALA A 82 8.08 -11.49 -1.29
CA ALA A 82 7.11 -10.96 -0.34
C ALA A 82 6.35 -12.06 0.41
N LYS A 83 6.15 -13.24 -0.20
CA LYS A 83 5.61 -14.43 0.48
C LYS A 83 6.58 -14.89 1.57
N LYS A 84 7.87 -15.00 1.23
CA LYS A 84 8.92 -15.37 2.18
C LYS A 84 9.00 -14.40 3.34
N ASP A 85 9.08 -13.10 3.07
CA ASP A 85 9.13 -12.05 4.10
C ASP A 85 7.89 -12.13 5.02
N SER A 86 6.72 -12.45 4.46
CA SER A 86 5.48 -12.62 5.22
C SER A 86 5.54 -13.84 6.15
N ILE A 87 6.03 -14.97 5.67
CA ILE A 87 6.19 -16.20 6.47
C ILE A 87 7.22 -15.95 7.59
N ASP A 88 8.38 -15.38 7.25
CA ASP A 88 9.43 -15.07 8.22
C ASP A 88 8.92 -14.11 9.32
N THR A 89 8.08 -13.15 8.97
CA THR A 89 7.47 -12.21 9.93
C THR A 89 6.46 -12.91 10.84
N VAL A 90 5.64 -13.82 10.31
CA VAL A 90 4.71 -14.62 11.15
C VAL A 90 5.48 -15.49 12.14
N LEU A 91 6.57 -16.13 11.71
CA LEU A 91 7.44 -16.92 12.58
C LEU A 91 8.09 -16.06 13.67
N GLN A 92 8.65 -14.90 13.32
CA GLN A 92 9.19 -13.94 14.30
C GLN A 92 8.14 -13.48 15.31
N ALA A 93 6.92 -13.22 14.86
CA ALA A 93 5.82 -12.87 15.75
C ALA A 93 5.44 -14.05 16.67
N ALA A 94 5.53 -15.29 16.18
CA ALA A 94 5.27 -16.49 16.98
C ALA A 94 6.30 -16.69 18.09
N ASP A 95 7.58 -16.35 17.86
CA ASP A 95 8.64 -16.41 18.88
C ASP A 95 8.34 -15.47 20.08
N LEU A 96 7.54 -14.41 19.87
CA LEU A 96 7.11 -13.51 20.94
C LEU A 96 6.16 -14.18 21.95
N LYS A 97 5.54 -15.32 21.61
CA LYS A 97 4.73 -16.11 22.55
C LYS A 97 5.59 -16.71 23.67
N GLU A 98 6.89 -16.93 23.44
CA GLU A 98 7.82 -17.45 24.44
C GLU A 98 8.53 -16.35 25.23
N THR A 99 8.72 -15.17 24.62
CA THR A 99 9.58 -14.09 25.15
C THR A 99 8.82 -12.85 25.56
N GLY A 100 7.60 -12.64 25.03
CA GLY A 100 6.77 -11.47 25.24
C GLY A 100 5.48 -11.74 26.01
N ARG A 101 4.55 -10.81 25.90
CA ARG A 101 3.18 -10.92 26.42
C ARG A 101 2.24 -11.60 25.41
N THR A 102 2.66 -11.74 24.18
CA THR A 102 1.85 -12.24 23.06
C THR A 102 1.34 -13.65 23.34
N GLN A 103 0.02 -13.83 23.26
CA GLN A 103 -0.65 -15.09 23.49
C GLN A 103 -1.05 -15.79 22.19
N ALA A 104 -1.25 -14.99 21.12
CA ALA A 104 -1.65 -15.50 19.82
C ALA A 104 -1.09 -14.67 18.66
N VAL A 105 -0.87 -15.35 17.52
CA VAL A 105 -0.45 -14.76 16.26
C VAL A 105 -1.44 -15.11 15.16
N VAL A 106 -1.94 -14.11 14.45
CA VAL A 106 -2.96 -14.28 13.41
C VAL A 106 -2.44 -13.73 12.10
N ALA A 107 -2.38 -14.57 11.07
CA ALA A 107 -2.05 -14.15 9.71
C ALA A 107 -3.32 -13.71 8.97
N VAL A 108 -3.28 -12.51 8.38
CA VAL A 108 -4.34 -11.94 7.53
C VAL A 108 -3.71 -11.43 6.23
N GLY A 109 -4.49 -10.86 5.32
CA GLY A 109 -3.98 -10.21 4.12
C GLY A 109 -3.89 -11.10 2.90
N CYS A 110 -3.07 -10.66 1.92
CA CYS A 110 -3.05 -11.26 0.59
C CYS A 110 -2.54 -12.71 0.59
N LEU A 111 -1.54 -13.05 1.40
CA LEU A 111 -1.02 -14.41 1.50
C LEU A 111 -2.05 -15.34 2.14
N ALA A 112 -2.66 -14.88 3.25
CA ALA A 112 -3.72 -15.62 3.93
C ALA A 112 -4.95 -15.83 3.03
N GLU A 113 -5.34 -14.81 2.23
CA GLU A 113 -6.44 -14.94 1.26
C GLU A 113 -6.12 -15.94 0.14
N ARG A 114 -4.86 -15.95 -0.33
CA ARG A 114 -4.44 -16.76 -1.48
C ARG A 114 -4.23 -18.22 -1.13
N TYR A 115 -3.65 -18.50 0.04
CA TYR A 115 -3.23 -19.87 0.43
C TYR A 115 -4.00 -20.45 1.63
N GLY A 116 -4.63 -19.63 2.42
CA GLY A 116 -5.61 -20.00 3.46
C GLY A 116 -5.29 -21.28 4.22
N THR A 117 -6.06 -22.36 3.96
CA THR A 117 -5.88 -23.69 4.60
C THR A 117 -4.49 -24.27 4.41
N GLN A 118 -3.89 -24.15 3.23
CA GLN A 118 -2.54 -24.65 2.98
C GLN A 118 -1.53 -23.93 3.89
N LEU A 119 -1.61 -22.61 3.96
CA LEU A 119 -0.74 -21.82 4.84
C LEU A 119 -0.91 -22.20 6.31
N ALA A 120 -2.15 -22.49 6.75
CA ALA A 120 -2.42 -22.90 8.12
C ALA A 120 -1.88 -24.32 8.44
N GLU A 121 -1.83 -25.22 7.45
CA GLU A 121 -1.25 -26.56 7.61
C GLU A 121 0.28 -26.53 7.66
N GLU A 122 0.90 -25.66 6.84
CA GLU A 122 2.36 -25.53 6.74
C GLU A 122 2.96 -24.62 7.82
N LEU A 123 2.15 -23.74 8.44
CA LEU A 123 2.57 -22.76 9.44
C LEU A 123 1.76 -22.90 10.75
N PRO A 124 1.93 -24.02 11.48
CA PRO A 124 1.20 -24.29 12.72
C PRO A 124 1.51 -23.31 13.86
N GLU A 125 2.55 -22.49 13.73
CA GLU A 125 2.92 -21.42 14.65
C GLU A 125 1.89 -20.30 14.67
N ALA A 126 1.16 -20.07 13.56
CA ALA A 126 0.03 -19.16 13.51
C ALA A 126 -1.21 -19.78 14.17
N ASP A 127 -1.83 -19.07 15.10
CA ASP A 127 -3.04 -19.54 15.79
C ASP A 127 -4.28 -19.46 14.90
N ALA A 128 -4.25 -18.61 13.87
CA ALA A 128 -5.27 -18.54 12.82
C ALA A 128 -4.73 -17.93 11.51
N VAL A 129 -5.32 -18.37 10.39
CA VAL A 129 -5.12 -17.79 9.06
C VAL A 129 -6.48 -17.35 8.52
N LEU A 130 -6.71 -16.04 8.44
CA LEU A 130 -8.02 -15.45 8.16
C LEU A 130 -7.97 -14.66 6.84
N GLY A 131 -8.91 -14.91 5.94
CA GLY A 131 -9.08 -14.20 4.69
C GLY A 131 -9.84 -12.87 4.85
N PHE A 132 -10.01 -12.14 3.75
CA PHE A 132 -10.71 -10.85 3.72
C PHE A 132 -12.16 -10.92 4.23
N ASP A 133 -12.83 -12.07 4.07
CA ASP A 133 -14.21 -12.25 4.52
C ASP A 133 -14.34 -12.21 6.06
N SER A 134 -13.25 -12.48 6.79
CA SER A 134 -13.20 -12.44 8.26
C SER A 134 -12.97 -11.03 8.81
N TYR A 135 -12.64 -10.04 7.97
CA TYR A 135 -12.33 -8.68 8.43
C TYR A 135 -13.50 -7.97 9.12
N SER A 136 -14.73 -8.30 8.74
CA SER A 136 -15.93 -7.72 9.35
C SER A 136 -16.11 -8.09 10.83
N ASP A 137 -15.61 -9.25 11.26
CA ASP A 137 -15.69 -9.76 12.65
C ASP A 137 -14.32 -10.17 13.19
N LEU A 138 -13.26 -9.47 12.79
CA LEU A 138 -11.90 -9.78 13.25
C LEU A 138 -11.81 -9.77 14.79
N ALA A 139 -12.42 -8.78 15.43
CA ALA A 139 -12.43 -8.67 16.90
C ALA A 139 -13.05 -9.92 17.57
N GLY A 140 -14.16 -10.42 17.04
CA GLY A 140 -14.80 -11.65 17.53
C GLY A 140 -13.90 -12.88 17.37
N HIS A 141 -13.20 -13.00 16.24
CA HIS A 141 -12.21 -14.07 16.02
C HIS A 141 -11.05 -13.98 17.02
N LEU A 142 -10.46 -12.78 17.22
CA LEU A 142 -9.37 -12.60 18.20
C LEU A 142 -9.81 -12.93 19.61
N ASP A 143 -11.04 -12.52 19.98
CA ASP A 143 -11.64 -12.84 21.27
C ASP A 143 -11.82 -14.35 21.46
N GLY A 144 -12.25 -15.06 20.41
CA GLY A 144 -12.37 -16.51 20.41
C GLY A 144 -11.02 -17.20 20.60
N ILE A 145 -9.99 -16.76 19.86
CA ILE A 145 -8.63 -17.32 19.95
C ILE A 145 -8.08 -17.20 21.38
N LEU A 146 -8.24 -16.03 22.02
CA LEU A 146 -7.80 -15.85 23.41
C LEU A 146 -8.57 -16.71 24.42
N ARG A 147 -9.76 -17.21 24.07
CA ARG A 147 -10.51 -18.21 24.86
C ARG A 147 -10.11 -19.65 24.53
N GLY A 148 -9.15 -19.87 23.61
CA GLY A 148 -8.72 -21.18 23.15
C GLY A 148 -9.56 -21.76 22.00
N GLU A 149 -10.43 -20.97 21.37
CA GLU A 149 -11.16 -21.36 20.17
C GLU A 149 -10.21 -21.33 18.96
N ARG A 150 -10.41 -22.23 18.01
CA ARG A 150 -9.67 -22.21 16.73
C ARG A 150 -10.67 -21.92 15.61
N PRO A 151 -10.70 -20.69 15.09
CA PRO A 151 -11.54 -20.37 13.94
C PRO A 151 -11.12 -21.21 12.73
N ALA A 152 -12.07 -21.56 11.86
CA ALA A 152 -11.77 -22.23 10.62
C ALA A 152 -10.85 -21.37 9.77
N SER A 153 -9.77 -21.98 9.26
CA SER A 153 -8.85 -21.30 8.33
C SER A 153 -9.58 -20.91 7.05
N HIS A 154 -9.16 -19.82 6.45
CA HIS A 154 -9.70 -19.36 5.18
C HIS A 154 -9.55 -20.44 4.09
N VAL A 155 -10.63 -20.67 3.33
CA VAL A 155 -10.61 -21.56 2.15
C VAL A 155 -10.54 -20.67 0.91
N PRO A 156 -9.42 -20.68 0.17
CA PRO A 156 -9.25 -19.85 -1.03
C PRO A 156 -10.35 -20.08 -2.07
N ARG A 157 -10.83 -19.01 -2.65
CA ARG A 157 -11.84 -19.04 -3.72
C ARG A 157 -11.45 -18.06 -4.83
N ASP A 158 -11.82 -18.39 -6.07
CA ASP A 158 -11.67 -17.44 -7.16
C ASP A 158 -12.72 -16.32 -7.03
N ARG A 159 -12.27 -15.18 -6.50
CA ARG A 159 -13.16 -14.02 -6.23
C ARG A 159 -13.71 -13.36 -7.49
N ARG A 160 -13.17 -13.67 -8.68
CA ARG A 160 -13.74 -13.21 -9.97
C ARG A 160 -15.14 -13.75 -10.18
N SER A 161 -15.43 -14.94 -9.63
CA SER A 161 -16.74 -15.59 -9.75
C SER A 161 -17.81 -15.02 -8.82
N LEU A 162 -17.43 -14.17 -7.85
CA LEU A 162 -18.32 -13.67 -6.80
C LEU A 162 -19.12 -12.43 -7.21
N LEU A 163 -18.68 -11.73 -8.25
CA LEU A 163 -19.33 -10.50 -8.74
C LEU A 163 -19.80 -10.67 -10.18
N PRO A 164 -20.86 -9.94 -10.61
CA PRO A 164 -21.29 -9.91 -12.00
C PRO A 164 -20.15 -9.56 -12.94
N LEU A 165 -20.10 -10.20 -14.11
CA LEU A 165 -19.08 -9.93 -15.14
C LEU A 165 -19.16 -8.52 -15.70
N ALA A 166 -20.39 -7.99 -15.85
CA ALA A 166 -20.59 -6.63 -16.36
C ALA A 166 -20.26 -5.59 -15.28
N PRO A 167 -19.26 -4.72 -15.50
CA PRO A 167 -18.84 -3.74 -14.50
C PRO A 167 -19.97 -2.88 -13.93
N ALA A 168 -20.87 -2.38 -14.80
CA ALA A 168 -22.00 -1.55 -14.38
C ALA A 168 -23.03 -2.30 -13.48
N GLU A 169 -23.11 -3.62 -13.58
CA GLU A 169 -24.01 -4.43 -12.74
C GLU A 169 -23.50 -4.57 -11.31
N ARG A 170 -22.18 -4.51 -11.10
CA ARG A 170 -21.56 -4.61 -9.78
C ARG A 170 -21.94 -3.46 -8.84
N GLN A 171 -22.37 -2.32 -9.39
CA GLN A 171 -22.73 -1.12 -8.63
C GLN A 171 -24.25 -0.96 -8.42
N ARG A 172 -25.11 -1.75 -9.09
CA ARG A 172 -26.57 -1.57 -9.04
C ARG A 172 -27.17 -1.66 -7.63
N GLY A 173 -26.62 -2.47 -6.76
CA GLY A 173 -27.07 -2.58 -5.37
C GLY A 173 -26.63 -1.45 -4.46
N ARG A 174 -25.63 -0.65 -4.86
CA ARG A 174 -25.09 0.45 -4.06
C ARG A 174 -25.82 1.79 -4.24
N SER A 175 -26.49 1.98 -5.39
CA SER A 175 -27.02 3.28 -5.82
C SER A 175 -28.35 3.71 -5.18
N THR A 176 -28.95 2.90 -4.30
CA THR A 176 -30.30 3.16 -3.76
C THR A 176 -30.31 3.71 -2.33
N ARG A 177 -29.17 4.17 -1.78
CA ARG A 177 -29.11 4.57 -0.37
C ARG A 177 -28.79 6.04 -0.13
N PRO A 178 -29.55 6.71 0.77
CA PRO A 178 -29.17 8.03 1.30
C PRO A 178 -27.94 7.91 2.22
N ALA A 179 -27.07 8.92 2.18
CA ALA A 179 -25.79 9.03 2.89
C ALA A 179 -25.84 8.98 4.45
N ALA A 180 -26.96 8.61 5.06
CA ALA A 180 -27.20 8.71 6.50
C ALA A 180 -27.41 7.37 7.23
N GLN A 181 -27.03 6.22 6.64
CA GLN A 181 -27.20 4.92 7.32
C GLN A 181 -25.87 4.16 7.45
N PRO A 182 -25.67 3.43 8.57
CA PRO A 182 -24.39 2.78 8.87
C PRO A 182 -24.00 1.72 7.83
N PRO A 183 -22.69 1.45 7.67
CA PRO A 183 -22.11 0.64 6.58
C PRO A 183 -22.55 -0.83 6.52
N ALA A 184 -23.10 -1.37 7.60
CA ALA A 184 -23.42 -2.81 7.74
C ALA A 184 -24.43 -3.37 6.72
N GLU A 185 -25.18 -2.52 6.01
CA GLU A 185 -26.18 -2.96 5.04
C GLU A 185 -25.78 -2.73 3.57
N ALA A 186 -24.58 -2.18 3.29
CA ALA A 186 -24.09 -1.92 1.92
C ALA A 186 -23.61 -3.19 1.18
N VAL A 187 -23.72 -4.37 1.81
CA VAL A 187 -23.21 -5.66 1.31
C VAL A 187 -24.31 -6.51 0.64
N ALA A 188 -25.47 -5.92 0.31
CA ALA A 188 -26.66 -6.66 -0.15
C ALA A 188 -26.48 -7.48 -1.45
N ASP A 189 -25.43 -7.24 -2.24
CA ASP A 189 -25.22 -7.90 -3.54
C ASP A 189 -24.09 -8.95 -3.55
N LEU A 190 -23.42 -9.16 -2.43
CA LEU A 190 -22.47 -10.26 -2.28
C LEU A 190 -23.18 -11.45 -1.64
N PRO A 191 -22.81 -12.69 -1.99
CA PRO A 191 -23.27 -13.87 -1.26
C PRO A 191 -23.04 -13.71 0.24
N GLU A 192 -23.95 -14.26 1.05
CA GLU A 192 -23.85 -14.21 2.51
C GLU A 192 -22.51 -14.73 3.01
N GLY A 193 -21.81 -13.97 3.85
CA GLY A 193 -20.47 -14.29 4.37
C GLY A 193 -19.30 -13.88 3.47
N ILE A 194 -19.53 -13.15 2.40
CA ILE A 194 -18.48 -12.63 1.52
C ILE A 194 -18.42 -11.11 1.61
N ALA A 195 -17.25 -10.60 2.02
CA ALA A 195 -16.95 -9.18 2.03
C ALA A 195 -16.20 -8.76 0.73
N PRO A 196 -16.24 -7.47 0.32
CA PRO A 196 -15.29 -6.92 -0.65
C PRO A 196 -13.85 -7.16 -0.19
N ALA A 197 -12.89 -7.13 -1.12
CA ALA A 197 -11.47 -7.43 -0.84
C ALA A 197 -10.82 -6.60 0.29
N SER A 198 -11.46 -5.56 0.79
CA SER A 198 -11.06 -4.80 1.99
C SER A 198 -12.17 -4.74 3.04
N GLY A 199 -13.22 -5.53 2.89
CA GLY A 199 -14.40 -5.47 3.75
C GLY A 199 -15.24 -4.19 3.56
N PRO A 200 -16.38 -4.08 4.27
CA PRO A 200 -17.14 -2.83 4.35
C PRO A 200 -16.27 -1.77 5.03
N ARG A 201 -16.17 -0.59 4.41
CA ARG A 201 -15.30 0.47 4.94
C ARG A 201 -15.89 1.07 6.19
N VAL A 202 -15.09 1.03 7.22
CA VAL A 202 -15.31 1.69 8.51
C VAL A 202 -14.32 2.86 8.60
N VAL A 203 -14.48 3.73 9.54
CA VAL A 203 -13.49 4.75 9.87
C VAL A 203 -12.15 4.07 10.14
N ARG A 204 -11.16 4.35 9.30
CA ARG A 204 -9.79 3.86 9.51
C ARG A 204 -9.14 4.63 10.66
N ARG A 205 -8.18 4.00 11.32
CA ARG A 205 -7.34 4.63 12.33
C ARG A 205 -5.92 4.70 11.80
N ARG A 206 -5.34 5.88 11.79
CA ARG A 206 -3.94 6.07 11.42
C ARG A 206 -3.03 5.27 12.36
N LEU A 207 -2.11 4.51 11.77
CA LEU A 207 -1.11 3.71 12.48
C LEU A 207 0.25 4.41 12.57
N ASP A 208 0.44 5.48 11.82
CA ASP A 208 1.68 6.26 11.80
C ASP A 208 1.41 7.77 11.78
N GLY A 209 2.49 8.55 11.94
CA GLY A 209 2.47 10.02 11.88
C GLY A 209 3.02 10.57 10.58
N ARG A 210 3.15 9.78 9.50
CA ARG A 210 3.69 10.23 8.22
C ARG A 210 2.84 11.38 7.66
N PRO A 211 3.46 12.40 7.02
CA PRO A 211 2.74 13.53 6.44
C PRO A 211 2.02 13.17 5.14
N TRP A 212 2.11 11.92 4.71
CA TRP A 212 1.39 11.38 3.57
C TRP A 212 0.58 10.14 3.95
N ALA A 213 -0.43 9.84 3.18
CA ALA A 213 -1.22 8.63 3.38
C ALA A 213 -1.75 8.08 2.06
N PRO A 214 -1.82 6.74 1.91
CA PRO A 214 -2.50 6.13 0.80
C PRO A 214 -4.02 6.36 0.92
N LEU A 215 -4.65 6.69 -0.19
CA LEU A 215 -6.11 6.79 -0.35
C LEU A 215 -6.55 5.77 -1.39
N LYS A 216 -7.17 4.70 -0.94
CA LYS A 216 -7.60 3.60 -1.80
C LYS A 216 -8.91 3.97 -2.48
N ILE A 217 -8.90 4.12 -3.81
CA ILE A 217 -10.06 4.56 -4.59
C ILE A 217 -10.84 3.41 -5.24
N ALA A 218 -10.22 2.24 -5.37
CA ALA A 218 -10.84 1.03 -5.90
C ALA A 218 -10.14 -0.22 -5.39
N SER A 219 -10.74 -1.39 -5.58
CA SER A 219 -10.17 -2.70 -5.26
C SER A 219 -10.42 -3.68 -6.39
N GLY A 220 -9.53 -4.69 -6.54
CA GLY A 220 -9.62 -5.71 -7.57
C GLY A 220 -9.15 -5.23 -8.94
N CYS A 221 -9.15 -6.14 -9.90
CA CYS A 221 -8.67 -5.85 -11.26
C CYS A 221 -9.39 -6.71 -12.30
N ASP A 222 -9.87 -6.08 -13.39
CA ASP A 222 -10.49 -6.78 -14.54
C ASP A 222 -9.48 -7.16 -15.64
N ARG A 223 -8.20 -6.82 -15.44
CA ARG A 223 -7.15 -7.20 -16.37
C ARG A 223 -6.90 -8.70 -16.34
N ARG A 224 -6.52 -9.24 -17.50
CA ARG A 224 -6.23 -10.66 -17.68
C ARG A 224 -4.76 -10.88 -18.02
N CYS A 225 -3.87 -10.15 -17.32
CA CYS A 225 -2.43 -10.35 -17.47
C CYS A 225 -2.09 -11.80 -17.09
N THR A 226 -1.41 -12.52 -17.97
CA THR A 226 -1.19 -13.96 -17.83
C THR A 226 -0.35 -14.33 -16.60
N PHE A 227 0.49 -13.43 -16.13
CA PHE A 227 1.38 -13.60 -14.98
C PHE A 227 0.77 -13.17 -13.62
N CYS A 228 -0.47 -12.67 -13.61
CA CYS A 228 -0.98 -11.96 -12.44
C CYS A 228 -2.11 -12.71 -11.76
N ALA A 229 -1.91 -13.10 -10.49
CA ALA A 229 -2.90 -13.77 -9.67
C ALA A 229 -3.88 -12.80 -8.97
N ILE A 230 -3.63 -11.49 -8.97
CA ILE A 230 -4.45 -10.50 -8.24
C ILE A 230 -5.96 -10.64 -8.49
N PRO A 231 -6.45 -10.80 -9.73
CA PRO A 231 -7.90 -10.93 -9.95
C PRO A 231 -8.51 -12.15 -9.23
N ALA A 232 -7.76 -13.22 -9.07
CA ALA A 232 -8.26 -14.44 -8.43
C ALA A 232 -8.54 -14.22 -6.94
N PHE A 233 -7.65 -13.53 -6.21
CA PHE A 233 -7.80 -13.37 -4.75
C PHE A 233 -8.32 -11.97 -4.32
N ARG A 234 -8.13 -10.90 -5.13
CA ARG A 234 -8.72 -9.57 -4.84
C ARG A 234 -10.05 -9.34 -5.57
N GLY A 235 -10.39 -10.19 -6.52
CA GLY A 235 -11.64 -10.12 -7.27
C GLY A 235 -11.63 -9.14 -8.44
N SER A 236 -12.81 -8.96 -9.01
CA SER A 236 -13.07 -8.03 -10.10
C SER A 236 -12.97 -6.58 -9.62
N PHE A 237 -12.66 -5.67 -10.55
CA PHE A 237 -12.49 -4.25 -10.26
C PHE A 237 -13.79 -3.62 -9.72
N LEU A 238 -13.69 -2.94 -8.60
CA LEU A 238 -14.79 -2.25 -7.93
C LEU A 238 -14.33 -0.87 -7.45
N SER A 239 -14.83 0.18 -8.09
CA SER A 239 -14.59 1.57 -7.70
C SER A 239 -15.34 1.93 -6.41
N ARG A 240 -14.74 2.74 -5.58
CA ARG A 240 -15.46 3.42 -4.49
C ARG A 240 -16.26 4.60 -5.05
N PRO A 241 -17.46 4.86 -4.53
CA PRO A 241 -18.19 6.10 -4.81
C PRO A 241 -17.34 7.34 -4.50
N ALA A 242 -17.45 8.38 -5.33
CA ALA A 242 -16.65 9.60 -5.18
C ALA A 242 -16.87 10.26 -3.80
N GLU A 243 -18.12 10.27 -3.30
CA GLU A 243 -18.45 10.82 -1.98
C GLU A 243 -17.72 10.12 -0.83
N GLU A 244 -17.53 8.80 -0.90
CA GLU A 244 -16.77 8.05 0.11
C GLU A 244 -15.28 8.37 0.05
N VAL A 245 -14.73 8.49 -1.16
CA VAL A 245 -13.33 8.86 -1.38
C VAL A 245 -13.06 10.28 -0.86
N LEU A 246 -13.96 11.21 -1.15
CA LEU A 246 -13.85 12.61 -0.70
C LEU A 246 -13.99 12.74 0.82
N ALA A 247 -14.93 12.00 1.43
CA ALA A 247 -15.08 12.01 2.89
C ALA A 247 -13.80 11.51 3.58
N GLU A 248 -13.16 10.46 3.04
CA GLU A 248 -11.89 9.96 3.57
C GLU A 248 -10.73 10.93 3.31
N ALA A 249 -10.68 11.58 2.13
CA ALA A 249 -9.68 12.61 1.84
C ALA A 249 -9.77 13.79 2.83
N HIS A 250 -10.97 14.27 3.16
CA HIS A 250 -11.19 15.30 4.17
C HIS A 250 -10.72 14.86 5.55
N TRP A 251 -11.11 13.65 5.97
CA TRP A 251 -10.68 13.09 7.25
C TRP A 251 -9.15 12.98 7.34
N LEU A 252 -8.48 12.50 6.28
CA LEU A 252 -7.01 12.43 6.25
C LEU A 252 -6.36 13.82 6.38
N GLY A 253 -6.91 14.83 5.71
CA GLY A 253 -6.44 16.21 5.86
C GLY A 253 -6.62 16.76 7.28
N GLU A 254 -7.73 16.43 7.95
CA GLU A 254 -7.98 16.76 9.37
C GLU A 254 -7.00 16.04 10.31
N GLN A 255 -6.49 14.86 9.92
CA GLN A 255 -5.43 14.14 10.64
C GLN A 255 -4.02 14.70 10.38
N GLY A 256 -3.88 15.80 9.62
CA GLY A 256 -2.61 16.46 9.31
C GLY A 256 -1.85 15.88 8.11
N VAL A 257 -2.49 15.01 7.33
CA VAL A 257 -1.91 14.48 6.07
C VAL A 257 -1.80 15.61 5.05
N LYS A 258 -0.61 15.77 4.48
CA LYS A 258 -0.28 16.78 3.47
C LYS A 258 -0.33 16.23 2.05
N GLU A 259 0.06 14.97 1.86
CA GLU A 259 0.03 14.29 0.57
C GLU A 259 -0.91 13.10 0.59
N LEU A 260 -1.86 13.06 -0.35
CA LEU A 260 -2.69 11.87 -0.62
C LEU A 260 -2.09 11.07 -1.77
N PHE A 261 -1.81 9.81 -1.51
CA PHE A 261 -1.32 8.86 -2.49
C PHE A 261 -2.47 7.95 -2.97
N LEU A 262 -3.04 8.27 -4.14
CA LEU A 262 -4.17 7.52 -4.69
C LEU A 262 -3.72 6.16 -5.20
N VAL A 263 -4.30 5.11 -4.64
CA VAL A 263 -3.92 3.72 -4.93
C VAL A 263 -5.11 2.84 -5.30
N SER A 264 -4.86 1.88 -6.18
CA SER A 264 -5.72 0.72 -6.49
C SER A 264 -4.88 -0.32 -7.24
N GLU A 265 -5.47 -1.41 -7.71
CA GLU A 265 -4.79 -2.37 -8.60
C GLU A 265 -4.69 -1.87 -10.05
N ASN A 266 -5.54 -0.92 -10.44
CA ASN A 266 -5.53 -0.26 -11.75
C ASN A 266 -6.28 1.08 -11.69
N THR A 267 -5.60 2.11 -11.29
CA THR A 267 -6.19 3.44 -11.06
C THR A 267 -6.81 4.05 -12.32
N THR A 268 -6.25 3.78 -13.50
CA THR A 268 -6.80 4.26 -14.78
C THR A 268 -8.21 3.74 -15.09
N SER A 269 -8.62 2.64 -14.47
CA SER A 269 -9.97 2.06 -14.66
C SER A 269 -11.04 2.63 -13.72
N TYR A 270 -10.67 3.54 -12.79
CA TYR A 270 -11.63 4.12 -11.85
C TYR A 270 -12.87 4.70 -12.55
N GLY A 271 -14.04 4.33 -12.04
CA GLY A 271 -15.34 4.77 -12.55
C GLY A 271 -15.89 3.97 -13.72
N LYS A 272 -15.13 3.03 -14.29
CA LYS A 272 -15.59 2.20 -15.42
C LYS A 272 -16.79 1.34 -15.03
N ASP A 273 -16.78 0.78 -13.85
CA ASP A 273 -17.89 0.03 -13.25
C ASP A 273 -19.03 0.93 -12.75
N LEU A 274 -18.75 2.21 -12.50
CA LEU A 274 -19.77 3.25 -12.23
C LEU A 274 -20.43 3.80 -13.49
N GLY A 275 -20.06 3.31 -14.67
CA GLY A 275 -20.55 3.78 -15.98
C GLY A 275 -19.93 5.10 -16.45
N ASN A 276 -18.88 5.58 -15.80
CA ASN A 276 -18.18 6.82 -16.14
C ASN A 276 -16.67 6.59 -16.26
N VAL A 277 -16.17 6.39 -17.48
CA VAL A 277 -14.74 6.19 -17.74
C VAL A 277 -13.88 7.44 -17.48
N ARG A 278 -14.49 8.61 -17.27
CA ARG A 278 -13.82 9.86 -16.92
C ARG A 278 -13.97 10.24 -15.43
N ALA A 279 -14.40 9.31 -14.61
CA ALA A 279 -14.65 9.59 -13.19
C ALA A 279 -13.37 10.03 -12.45
N LEU A 280 -12.20 9.46 -12.80
CA LEU A 280 -10.92 9.86 -12.21
C LEU A 280 -10.57 11.32 -12.55
N GLU A 281 -10.76 11.72 -13.80
CA GLU A 281 -10.53 13.09 -14.28
C GLU A 281 -11.39 14.10 -13.49
N ALA A 282 -12.64 13.72 -13.15
CA ALA A 282 -13.55 14.56 -12.37
C ALA A 282 -13.29 14.50 -10.85
N LEU A 283 -12.71 13.41 -10.35
CA LEU A 283 -12.40 13.21 -8.94
C LEU A 283 -11.16 14.00 -8.50
N LEU A 284 -10.11 14.02 -9.34
CA LEU A 284 -8.81 14.61 -8.98
C LEU A 284 -8.89 16.05 -8.47
N PRO A 285 -9.59 16.99 -9.14
CA PRO A 285 -9.71 18.37 -8.64
C PRO A 285 -10.39 18.46 -7.27
N GLN A 286 -11.34 17.56 -7.00
CA GLN A 286 -12.10 17.56 -5.75
C GLN A 286 -11.26 17.01 -4.59
N VAL A 287 -10.47 15.94 -4.84
CA VAL A 287 -9.53 15.38 -3.84
C VAL A 287 -8.41 16.38 -3.54
N ALA A 288 -7.87 17.06 -4.58
CA ALA A 288 -6.83 18.07 -4.42
C ALA A 288 -7.33 19.33 -3.66
N ALA A 289 -8.64 19.58 -3.66
CA ALA A 289 -9.25 20.66 -2.90
C ALA A 289 -9.62 20.29 -1.46
N ALA A 290 -9.34 19.05 -1.01
CA ALA A 290 -9.65 18.63 0.36
C ALA A 290 -8.87 19.48 1.39
N PRO A 291 -9.54 19.98 2.45
CA PRO A 291 -8.89 20.82 3.45
C PRO A 291 -7.69 20.14 4.10
N GLY A 292 -6.57 20.84 4.24
CA GLY A 292 -5.34 20.33 4.84
C GLY A 292 -4.45 19.54 3.88
N VAL A 293 -4.96 19.09 2.74
CA VAL A 293 -4.20 18.41 1.69
C VAL A 293 -3.51 19.45 0.82
N GLU A 294 -2.23 19.27 0.59
CA GLU A 294 -1.42 20.20 -0.21
C GLU A 294 -1.02 19.60 -1.56
N ARG A 295 -0.94 18.24 -1.65
CA ARG A 295 -0.71 17.57 -2.92
C ARG A 295 -1.34 16.18 -3.00
N VAL A 296 -1.61 15.78 -4.24
CA VAL A 296 -2.18 14.48 -4.60
C VAL A 296 -1.28 13.82 -5.62
N ARG A 297 -0.94 12.57 -5.36
CA ARG A 297 -0.15 11.72 -6.25
C ARG A 297 -0.98 10.53 -6.71
N VAL A 298 -0.88 10.18 -7.98
CA VAL A 298 -1.64 9.06 -8.57
C VAL A 298 -0.69 7.95 -8.99
N SER A 299 -0.95 6.72 -8.54
CA SER A 299 -0.13 5.54 -8.82
C SER A 299 -0.91 4.45 -9.57
N TYR A 300 -0.21 3.41 -10.01
CA TYR A 300 -0.77 2.22 -10.69
C TYR A 300 -1.52 2.54 -11.98
N LEU A 301 -0.89 3.34 -12.86
CA LEU A 301 -1.45 3.69 -14.17
C LEU A 301 -1.14 2.61 -15.22
N GLN A 302 -2.14 2.26 -16.01
CA GLN A 302 -1.96 1.38 -17.16
C GLN A 302 -1.68 2.21 -18.41
N PRO A 303 -0.51 2.07 -19.06
CA PRO A 303 -0.12 2.89 -20.21
C PRO A 303 -1.17 2.93 -21.33
N ALA A 304 -1.73 1.77 -21.68
CA ALA A 304 -2.75 1.66 -22.71
C ALA A 304 -4.12 2.29 -22.36
N GLU A 305 -4.32 2.71 -21.12
CA GLU A 305 -5.56 3.33 -20.63
C GLU A 305 -5.39 4.82 -20.29
N VAL A 306 -4.18 5.37 -20.42
CA VAL A 306 -3.94 6.80 -20.23
C VAL A 306 -4.53 7.57 -21.42
N ARG A 307 -5.66 8.20 -21.17
CA ARG A 307 -6.39 9.01 -22.17
C ARG A 307 -5.88 10.46 -22.14
N PRO A 308 -6.05 11.22 -23.25
CA PRO A 308 -5.66 12.63 -23.28
C PRO A 308 -6.28 13.46 -22.14
N GLY A 309 -7.55 13.23 -21.78
CA GLY A 309 -8.21 13.93 -20.68
C GLY A 309 -7.64 13.56 -19.30
N LEU A 310 -7.23 12.33 -19.09
CA LEU A 310 -6.55 11.92 -17.87
C LEU A 310 -5.14 12.53 -17.80
N LEU A 311 -4.40 12.53 -18.92
CA LEU A 311 -3.09 13.16 -19.02
C LEU A 311 -3.18 14.66 -18.68
N GLU A 312 -4.19 15.35 -19.23
CA GLU A 312 -4.50 16.75 -18.89
C GLU A 312 -4.77 16.92 -17.39
N ALA A 313 -5.64 16.10 -16.81
CA ALA A 313 -5.98 16.18 -15.39
C ALA A 313 -4.76 15.96 -14.48
N LEU A 314 -3.86 15.02 -14.82
CA LEU A 314 -2.65 14.72 -14.06
C LEU A 314 -1.57 15.82 -14.18
N THR A 315 -1.58 16.61 -15.25
CA THR A 315 -0.55 17.64 -15.49
C THR A 315 -1.01 19.06 -15.24
N SER A 316 -2.32 19.32 -15.18
CA SER A 316 -2.87 20.67 -15.14
C SER A 316 -3.75 20.94 -13.91
N THR A 317 -4.13 19.93 -13.13
CA THR A 317 -4.93 20.15 -11.92
C THR A 317 -4.04 20.68 -10.80
N PRO A 318 -4.34 21.87 -10.25
CA PRO A 318 -3.59 22.40 -9.10
C PRO A 318 -3.64 21.43 -7.92
N GLY A 319 -2.49 21.22 -7.27
CA GLY A 319 -2.36 20.26 -6.15
C GLY A 319 -2.17 18.80 -6.58
N VAL A 320 -2.34 18.44 -7.85
CA VAL A 320 -1.94 17.15 -8.38
C VAL A 320 -0.51 17.22 -8.88
N VAL A 321 0.39 16.40 -8.33
CA VAL A 321 1.78 16.36 -8.79
C VAL A 321 1.89 15.59 -10.11
N PRO A 322 2.69 16.07 -11.08
CA PRO A 322 2.90 15.37 -12.35
C PRO A 322 3.80 14.15 -12.17
N TYR A 323 3.24 13.10 -11.64
CA TYR A 323 3.88 11.83 -11.35
C TYR A 323 3.17 10.71 -12.10
N PHE A 324 3.93 9.84 -12.76
CA PHE A 324 3.43 8.78 -13.62
C PHE A 324 4.05 7.44 -13.26
N ASP A 325 3.36 6.67 -12.44
CA ASP A 325 3.67 5.25 -12.17
C ASP A 325 3.02 4.40 -13.26
N LEU A 326 3.77 4.14 -14.33
CA LEU A 326 3.31 3.48 -15.55
C LEU A 326 3.78 2.02 -15.58
N SER A 327 2.85 1.08 -15.44
CA SER A 327 3.17 -0.35 -15.47
C SER A 327 3.44 -0.82 -16.92
N PHE A 328 4.63 -0.61 -17.46
CA PHE A 328 4.99 -1.08 -18.81
C PHE A 328 5.13 -2.61 -18.86
N GLN A 329 5.80 -3.19 -17.88
CA GLN A 329 6.14 -4.62 -17.72
C GLN A 329 7.16 -5.15 -18.72
N HIS A 330 7.13 -4.75 -19.96
CA HIS A 330 8.08 -5.02 -21.04
C HIS A 330 7.84 -4.02 -22.17
N SER A 331 8.74 -3.98 -23.20
CA SER A 331 8.54 -3.14 -24.38
C SER A 331 8.39 -3.94 -25.70
N ALA A 332 8.94 -5.17 -25.76
CA ALA A 332 8.84 -6.01 -26.93
C ALA A 332 7.39 -6.47 -27.18
N PRO A 333 6.80 -6.20 -28.38
CA PRO A 333 5.38 -6.47 -28.63
C PRO A 333 5.00 -7.95 -28.54
N GLN A 334 5.92 -8.87 -28.83
CA GLN A 334 5.63 -10.31 -28.75
C GLN A 334 5.54 -10.78 -27.29
N VAL A 335 6.42 -10.30 -26.41
CA VAL A 335 6.37 -10.59 -24.96
C VAL A 335 5.09 -9.99 -24.37
N LEU A 336 4.78 -8.72 -24.69
CA LEU A 336 3.55 -8.06 -24.22
C LEU A 336 2.29 -8.81 -24.66
N ARG A 337 2.23 -9.36 -25.91
CA ARG A 337 1.10 -10.18 -26.33
C ARG A 337 0.96 -11.46 -25.50
N ARG A 338 2.06 -12.15 -25.19
CA ARG A 338 2.05 -13.32 -24.31
C ARG A 338 1.63 -12.96 -22.89
N MET A 339 1.99 -11.78 -22.41
CA MET A 339 1.53 -11.18 -21.13
C MET A 339 0.08 -10.71 -21.19
N ARG A 340 -0.61 -10.76 -22.34
CA ARG A 340 -1.93 -10.13 -22.58
C ARG A 340 -1.95 -8.64 -22.25
N ARG A 341 -0.91 -7.94 -22.67
CA ARG A 341 -0.80 -6.49 -22.54
C ARG A 341 -0.74 -5.82 -23.90
N PHE A 342 -1.22 -4.58 -23.94
CA PHE A 342 -1.15 -3.74 -25.15
C PHE A 342 -0.01 -2.73 -24.99
N GLY A 343 0.76 -2.54 -26.05
CA GLY A 343 1.85 -1.60 -26.06
C GLY A 343 2.98 -2.06 -26.97
N GLY A 344 4.13 -1.45 -26.78
CA GLY A 344 5.38 -1.65 -27.50
C GLY A 344 6.26 -0.45 -27.32
N THR A 345 7.50 -0.52 -27.76
CA THR A 345 8.52 0.53 -27.65
C THR A 345 8.00 1.88 -28.14
N GLU A 346 7.57 1.97 -29.42
CA GLU A 346 7.13 3.25 -30.00
C GLU A 346 5.89 3.87 -29.33
N PRO A 347 4.77 3.12 -29.07
CA PRO A 347 3.64 3.66 -28.36
C PRO A 347 3.98 4.17 -26.94
N PHE A 348 4.89 3.50 -26.23
CA PHE A 348 5.29 3.91 -24.89
C PHE A 348 6.15 5.16 -24.91
N LEU A 349 7.13 5.26 -25.82
CA LEU A 349 7.91 6.46 -26.03
C LEU A 349 7.02 7.65 -26.41
N GLY A 350 6.06 7.45 -27.32
CA GLY A 350 5.10 8.49 -27.70
C GLY A 350 4.20 8.95 -26.54
N LEU A 351 3.86 8.06 -25.58
CA LEU A 351 3.17 8.47 -24.33
C LEU A 351 4.09 9.32 -23.46
N LEU A 352 5.35 8.91 -23.28
CA LEU A 352 6.33 9.66 -22.48
C LEU A 352 6.64 11.04 -23.07
N GLU A 353 6.70 11.16 -24.40
CA GLU A 353 6.82 12.46 -25.08
C GLU A 353 5.63 13.38 -24.76
N GLN A 354 4.41 12.84 -24.78
CA GLN A 354 3.21 13.62 -24.45
C GLN A 354 3.20 14.05 -22.99
N VAL A 355 3.67 13.21 -22.05
CA VAL A 355 3.85 13.56 -20.64
C VAL A 355 4.82 14.73 -20.51
N ARG A 356 6.02 14.62 -21.08
CA ARG A 356 7.08 15.64 -20.97
C ARG A 356 6.75 16.93 -21.69
N ALA A 357 6.02 16.88 -22.79
CA ALA A 357 5.54 18.08 -23.47
C ALA A 357 4.61 18.93 -22.60
N ARG A 358 3.88 18.32 -21.66
CA ARG A 358 2.96 18.99 -20.73
C ARG A 358 3.62 19.32 -19.39
N ALA A 359 4.43 18.43 -18.88
CA ALA A 359 5.12 18.52 -17.61
C ALA A 359 6.58 18.07 -17.78
N PRO A 360 7.49 18.97 -18.16
CA PRO A 360 8.90 18.62 -18.46
C PRO A 360 9.65 17.99 -17.28
N LEU A 361 9.27 18.33 -16.04
CA LEU A 361 9.86 17.84 -14.80
C LEU A 361 9.09 16.66 -14.19
N ALA A 362 8.09 16.11 -14.90
CA ALA A 362 7.31 14.97 -14.42
C ALA A 362 8.20 13.82 -13.96
N GLY A 363 7.84 13.24 -12.83
CA GLY A 363 8.39 11.97 -12.37
C GLY A 363 7.77 10.80 -13.14
N VAL A 364 8.60 9.90 -13.64
CA VAL A 364 8.12 8.71 -14.34
C VAL A 364 8.80 7.48 -13.76
N ARG A 365 7.97 6.59 -13.25
CA ARG A 365 8.42 5.31 -12.72
C ARG A 365 7.77 4.16 -13.48
N SER A 366 8.44 3.02 -13.53
CA SER A 366 7.88 1.77 -14.07
C SER A 366 8.43 0.53 -13.38
N ASN A 367 7.81 -0.60 -13.69
CA ASN A 367 8.33 -1.92 -13.41
C ASN A 367 8.42 -2.71 -14.71
N VAL A 368 9.47 -3.55 -14.83
CA VAL A 368 9.66 -4.46 -15.94
C VAL A 368 9.88 -5.89 -15.44
N ILE A 369 9.42 -6.87 -16.22
CA ILE A 369 9.58 -8.29 -15.94
C ILE A 369 10.42 -8.87 -17.07
N VAL A 370 11.54 -9.50 -16.72
CA VAL A 370 12.44 -10.19 -17.65
C VAL A 370 12.43 -11.70 -17.38
N GLY A 371 12.79 -12.48 -18.38
CA GLY A 371 12.74 -13.94 -18.30
C GLY A 371 11.33 -14.51 -18.46
N PHE A 372 10.40 -13.75 -19.01
CA PHE A 372 9.04 -14.22 -19.27
C PHE A 372 9.04 -15.39 -20.27
N PRO A 373 8.15 -16.40 -20.12
CA PRO A 373 8.10 -17.55 -21.03
C PRO A 373 8.07 -17.15 -22.51
N GLY A 374 9.05 -17.63 -23.27
CA GLY A 374 9.23 -17.32 -24.70
C GLY A 374 9.92 -15.99 -25.01
N GLU A 375 10.45 -15.28 -24.01
CA GLU A 375 11.32 -14.10 -24.20
C GLU A 375 12.65 -14.51 -24.82
N THR A 376 13.09 -13.78 -25.84
CA THR A 376 14.34 -14.00 -26.55
C THR A 376 15.40 -12.93 -26.18
N GLU A 377 16.66 -13.14 -26.59
CA GLU A 377 17.71 -12.13 -26.42
C GLU A 377 17.40 -10.84 -27.19
N ASP A 378 16.76 -10.94 -28.36
CA ASP A 378 16.35 -9.77 -29.15
C ASP A 378 15.26 -8.97 -28.40
N ASP A 379 14.35 -9.64 -27.67
CA ASP A 379 13.35 -8.96 -26.85
C ASP A 379 13.97 -8.23 -25.67
N VAL A 380 15.00 -8.80 -25.03
CA VAL A 380 15.76 -8.14 -23.98
C VAL A 380 16.51 -6.94 -24.53
N ALA A 381 17.14 -7.07 -25.70
CA ALA A 381 17.82 -5.96 -26.38
C ALA A 381 16.85 -4.81 -26.72
N GLU A 382 15.62 -5.14 -27.20
CA GLU A 382 14.57 -4.15 -27.42
C GLU A 382 14.14 -3.46 -26.13
N LEU A 383 14.02 -4.20 -25.01
CA LEU A 383 13.72 -3.64 -23.70
C LEU A 383 14.82 -2.68 -23.24
N CYS A 384 16.09 -3.06 -23.35
CA CYS A 384 17.22 -2.20 -23.00
C CYS A 384 17.21 -0.90 -23.83
N SER A 385 17.00 -1.00 -25.15
CA SER A 385 16.91 0.17 -26.03
C SER A 385 15.71 1.09 -25.66
N PHE A 386 14.59 0.51 -25.25
CA PHE A 386 13.45 1.28 -24.72
C PHE A 386 13.83 2.03 -23.44
N LEU A 387 14.47 1.35 -22.47
CA LEU A 387 14.86 1.93 -21.19
C LEU A 387 15.82 3.11 -21.36
N GLU A 388 16.82 2.98 -22.27
CA GLU A 388 17.75 4.06 -22.62
C GLU A 388 17.04 5.31 -23.15
N GLN A 389 16.01 5.14 -23.98
CA GLN A 389 15.27 6.23 -24.57
C GLN A 389 14.18 6.80 -23.65
N ALA A 390 13.64 5.97 -22.76
CA ALA A 390 12.50 6.29 -21.92
C ALA A 390 12.82 7.34 -20.84
N ARG A 391 14.09 7.50 -20.41
CA ARG A 391 14.52 8.46 -19.37
C ARG A 391 13.63 8.39 -18.13
N LEU A 392 13.43 7.19 -17.61
CA LEU A 392 12.62 6.96 -16.41
C LEU A 392 13.39 7.38 -15.16
N ASP A 393 12.69 7.92 -14.18
CA ASP A 393 13.28 8.32 -12.90
C ASP A 393 13.54 7.11 -11.99
N VAL A 394 12.66 6.11 -12.04
CA VAL A 394 12.79 4.86 -11.29
C VAL A 394 12.28 3.67 -12.10
N VAL A 395 12.97 2.56 -12.05
CA VAL A 395 12.56 1.30 -12.68
C VAL A 395 12.81 0.13 -11.74
N GLY A 396 11.76 -0.60 -11.41
CA GLY A 396 11.89 -1.92 -10.77
C GLY A 396 12.12 -3.01 -11.82
N VAL A 397 13.16 -3.82 -11.66
CA VAL A 397 13.46 -4.97 -12.53
C VAL A 397 13.18 -6.26 -11.78
N PHE A 398 12.23 -7.05 -12.30
CA PHE A 398 11.80 -8.31 -11.69
C PHE A 398 12.08 -9.47 -12.64
N GLY A 399 12.60 -10.57 -12.09
CA GLY A 399 12.61 -11.86 -12.79
C GLY A 399 11.21 -12.44 -12.83
N TYR A 400 10.84 -13.05 -13.94
CA TYR A 400 9.62 -13.84 -13.98
C TYR A 400 9.74 -15.05 -13.04
N SER A 401 8.71 -15.30 -12.28
CA SER A 401 8.51 -16.52 -11.50
C SER A 401 7.11 -17.05 -11.75
N ASP A 402 6.96 -18.37 -11.75
CA ASP A 402 5.65 -18.99 -11.82
C ASP A 402 4.84 -18.66 -10.56
N GLU A 403 3.62 -18.20 -10.79
CA GLU A 403 2.68 -17.89 -9.75
C GLU A 403 1.47 -18.83 -9.86
N ASP A 404 1.18 -19.56 -8.80
CA ASP A 404 0.11 -20.58 -8.77
C ASP A 404 -1.21 -20.06 -9.31
N GLY A 405 -1.80 -20.84 -10.22
CA GLY A 405 -3.09 -20.55 -10.83
C GLY A 405 -3.10 -19.42 -11.83
N THR A 406 -1.93 -18.95 -12.28
CA THR A 406 -1.82 -18.01 -13.40
C THR A 406 -1.75 -18.75 -14.75
N GLU A 407 -2.13 -18.06 -15.83
CA GLU A 407 -2.04 -18.65 -17.15
C GLU A 407 -0.57 -18.80 -17.60
N ALA A 408 0.30 -17.92 -17.15
CA ALA A 408 1.71 -17.92 -17.55
C ALA A 408 2.44 -19.16 -17.05
N GLU A 409 2.05 -19.74 -15.93
CA GLU A 409 2.56 -21.03 -15.40
C GLU A 409 2.46 -22.18 -16.41
N HIS A 410 1.51 -22.09 -17.34
CA HIS A 410 1.25 -23.15 -18.32
C HIS A 410 1.70 -22.77 -19.75
N LEU A 411 2.34 -21.62 -19.95
CA LEU A 411 2.88 -21.24 -21.24
C LEU A 411 4.09 -22.11 -21.58
N ASP A 412 4.37 -22.27 -22.87
CA ASP A 412 5.61 -22.86 -23.37
C ASP A 412 6.76 -21.86 -23.30
N GLY A 413 7.99 -22.35 -23.31
CA GLY A 413 9.20 -21.55 -23.43
C GLY A 413 9.65 -20.91 -22.11
N HIS A 414 9.40 -21.59 -20.97
CA HIS A 414 10.00 -21.19 -19.69
C HIS A 414 11.51 -21.23 -19.76
N LEU A 415 12.13 -20.20 -19.22
CA LEU A 415 13.57 -20.10 -19.13
C LEU A 415 14.07 -20.74 -17.84
N PRO A 416 15.27 -21.34 -17.85
CA PRO A 416 15.91 -21.80 -16.61
C PRO A 416 16.12 -20.64 -15.64
N GLU A 417 16.01 -20.89 -14.34
CA GLU A 417 16.14 -19.88 -13.28
C GLU A 417 17.44 -19.06 -13.39
N HIS A 418 18.56 -19.72 -13.73
CA HIS A 418 19.84 -19.04 -13.89
C HIS A 418 19.87 -18.05 -15.07
N GLU A 419 19.11 -18.31 -16.16
CA GLU A 419 18.98 -17.38 -17.28
C GLU A 419 18.12 -16.19 -16.87
N VAL A 420 17.00 -16.42 -16.16
CA VAL A 420 16.17 -15.34 -15.59
C VAL A 420 17.01 -14.46 -14.67
N ALA A 421 17.79 -15.06 -13.76
CA ALA A 421 18.68 -14.33 -12.86
C ALA A 421 19.76 -13.52 -13.62
N ALA A 422 20.32 -14.08 -14.69
CA ALA A 422 21.29 -13.38 -15.54
C ALA A 422 20.67 -12.17 -16.24
N ARG A 423 19.43 -12.28 -16.74
CA ARG A 423 18.69 -11.16 -17.36
C ARG A 423 18.35 -10.08 -16.33
N VAL A 424 17.90 -10.46 -15.13
CA VAL A 424 17.68 -9.51 -14.03
C VAL A 424 18.95 -8.73 -13.71
N GLN A 425 20.09 -9.42 -13.60
CA GLN A 425 21.36 -8.78 -13.34
C GLN A 425 21.81 -7.86 -14.48
N HIS A 426 21.59 -8.27 -15.74
CA HIS A 426 21.97 -7.48 -16.92
C HIS A 426 21.14 -6.19 -17.00
N VAL A 427 19.82 -6.32 -16.98
CA VAL A 427 18.91 -5.17 -17.08
C VAL A 427 18.97 -4.31 -15.82
N GLY A 428 19.15 -4.92 -14.64
CA GLY A 428 19.33 -4.20 -13.37
C GLY A 428 20.52 -3.26 -13.39
N ARG A 429 21.69 -3.70 -13.87
CA ARG A 429 22.87 -2.82 -13.99
C ARG A 429 22.64 -1.65 -14.95
N LEU A 430 22.01 -1.91 -16.09
CA LEU A 430 21.63 -0.83 -17.01
C LEU A 430 20.71 0.18 -16.34
N VAL A 431 19.69 -0.30 -15.63
CA VAL A 431 18.73 0.56 -14.91
C VAL A 431 19.43 1.39 -13.84
N GLU A 432 20.32 0.81 -13.03
CA GLU A 432 21.09 1.55 -12.02
C GLU A 432 21.87 2.72 -12.64
N GLU A 433 22.52 2.50 -13.79
CA GLU A 433 23.22 3.56 -14.52
C GLU A 433 22.26 4.64 -15.05
N LEU A 434 21.14 4.23 -15.67
CA LEU A 434 20.18 5.15 -16.26
C LEU A 434 19.46 6.02 -15.23
N VAL A 435 19.06 5.45 -14.08
CA VAL A 435 18.38 6.22 -13.04
C VAL A 435 19.34 7.18 -12.33
N ALA A 436 20.61 6.80 -12.15
CA ALA A 436 21.65 7.70 -11.64
C ALA A 436 21.90 8.87 -12.61
N GLN A 437 22.03 8.62 -13.91
CA GLN A 437 22.13 9.67 -14.93
C GLN A 437 20.91 10.58 -14.92
N ARG A 438 19.71 10.01 -14.75
CA ARG A 438 18.47 10.79 -14.69
C ARG A 438 18.43 11.70 -13.45
N ALA A 439 18.95 11.23 -12.30
CA ALA A 439 19.09 12.04 -11.09
C ALA A 439 20.11 13.18 -11.29
N GLU A 440 21.23 12.93 -11.97
CA GLU A 440 22.23 13.95 -12.33
C GLU A 440 21.64 15.02 -13.27
N GLU A 441 20.78 14.64 -14.21
CA GLU A 441 20.11 15.60 -15.10
C GLU A 441 19.23 16.61 -14.35
N ARG A 442 18.83 16.30 -13.10
CA ARG A 442 18.01 17.18 -12.25
C ARG A 442 18.83 18.26 -11.52
N LEU A 443 20.15 18.29 -11.68
CA LEU A 443 21.00 19.35 -11.10
C LEU A 443 20.54 20.73 -11.57
N GLY A 444 20.33 21.66 -10.62
CA GLY A 444 19.80 22.99 -10.85
C GLY A 444 18.26 23.07 -10.99
N GLU A 445 17.54 21.93 -10.96
CA GLU A 445 16.08 21.94 -10.91
C GLU A 445 15.60 22.51 -9.56
N ARG A 446 14.47 23.23 -9.60
CA ARG A 446 13.78 23.71 -8.40
C ARG A 446 12.61 22.80 -8.09
N LEU A 447 12.59 22.29 -6.86
CA LEU A 447 11.67 21.28 -6.39
C LEU A 447 10.85 21.80 -5.20
N GLN A 448 9.67 21.21 -5.01
CA GLN A 448 8.93 21.24 -3.76
C GLN A 448 9.15 19.90 -3.04
N VAL A 449 9.74 19.94 -1.85
CA VAL A 449 10.05 18.74 -1.06
C VAL A 449 9.13 18.67 0.16
N LEU A 450 8.35 17.61 0.27
CA LEU A 450 7.57 17.30 1.48
C LEU A 450 8.51 16.68 2.51
N VAL A 451 8.70 17.34 3.64
CA VAL A 451 9.55 16.85 4.73
C VAL A 451 8.91 15.68 5.43
N GLU A 452 9.61 14.55 5.50
CA GLU A 452 9.17 13.32 6.16
C GLU A 452 9.92 13.04 7.46
N SER A 453 11.18 13.46 7.54
CA SER A 453 11.98 13.38 8.77
C SER A 453 12.99 14.54 8.86
N LEU A 454 13.53 14.72 10.05
CA LEU A 454 14.65 15.62 10.30
C LEU A 454 15.84 14.78 10.75
N GLU A 455 17.00 15.03 10.13
CA GLU A 455 18.22 14.29 10.40
C GLU A 455 19.02 14.92 11.56
N GLU A 456 19.92 14.15 12.15
CA GLU A 456 20.76 14.62 13.28
C GLU A 456 21.68 15.79 12.89
N ASP A 457 22.08 15.90 11.62
CA ASP A 457 22.89 16.99 11.08
C ASP A 457 22.11 18.29 10.86
N GLY A 458 20.81 18.26 11.13
CA GLY A 458 19.89 19.40 10.96
C GLY A 458 19.35 19.54 9.53
N SER A 459 19.65 18.62 8.61
CA SER A 459 19.00 18.58 7.30
C SER A 459 17.58 18.02 7.39
N ALA A 460 16.73 18.35 6.41
CA ALA A 460 15.42 17.76 6.26
C ALA A 460 15.46 16.68 5.16
N LEU A 461 14.92 15.51 5.45
CA LEU A 461 14.75 14.43 4.48
C LEU A 461 13.27 14.35 4.07
N GLY A 462 13.01 14.22 2.78
CA GLY A 462 11.67 14.14 2.27
C GLY A 462 11.61 13.73 0.81
N ARG A 463 10.48 14.00 0.15
CA ARG A 463 10.24 13.62 -1.25
C ARG A 463 9.82 14.82 -2.09
N ALA A 464 10.45 14.93 -3.26
CA ALA A 464 10.08 15.88 -4.28
C ALA A 464 8.85 15.40 -5.10
N ASP A 465 8.31 16.27 -5.95
CA ASP A 465 7.14 15.98 -6.78
C ASP A 465 7.33 14.76 -7.69
N HIS A 466 8.54 14.49 -8.14
CA HIS A 466 8.86 13.34 -9.00
C HIS A 466 9.12 12.03 -8.25
N GLN A 467 9.17 12.05 -6.90
CA GLN A 467 9.47 10.89 -6.06
C GLN A 467 8.22 10.37 -5.37
N GLY A 468 7.81 9.14 -5.68
CA GLY A 468 6.73 8.43 -4.98
C GLY A 468 7.18 7.89 -3.61
N PRO A 469 6.23 7.55 -2.72
CA PRO A 469 6.56 7.00 -1.41
C PRO A 469 7.35 5.69 -1.48
N GLU A 470 8.28 5.50 -0.55
CA GLU A 470 8.97 4.26 -0.17
C GLU A 470 10.02 3.72 -1.16
N VAL A 471 9.86 3.95 -2.47
CA VAL A 471 10.66 3.22 -3.48
C VAL A 471 11.36 4.11 -4.52
N ASP A 472 11.06 5.42 -4.57
CA ASP A 472 11.55 6.30 -5.65
C ASP A 472 12.72 7.19 -5.21
N GLY A 473 13.37 6.85 -4.10
CA GLY A 473 14.44 7.67 -3.51
C GLY A 473 13.90 8.85 -2.71
N THR A 474 14.81 9.61 -2.14
CA THR A 474 14.57 10.74 -1.26
C THR A 474 15.28 12.00 -1.73
N THR A 475 14.90 13.13 -1.18
CA THR A 475 15.61 14.41 -1.35
C THR A 475 16.02 14.94 0.01
N ARG A 476 17.33 15.08 0.23
CA ARG A 476 17.91 15.71 1.42
C ARG A 476 18.03 17.21 1.18
N VAL A 477 17.31 18.02 1.98
CA VAL A 477 17.37 19.48 1.90
C VAL A 477 18.29 20.00 3.00
N ARG A 478 19.39 20.64 2.60
CA ARG A 478 20.31 21.32 3.51
C ARG A 478 19.70 22.65 3.96
N LEU A 479 19.56 22.81 5.27
CA LEU A 479 19.01 24.02 5.86
C LEU A 479 20.14 24.99 6.23
N PRO A 480 20.08 26.27 5.83
CA PRO A 480 21.05 27.26 6.27
C PRO A 480 20.93 27.52 7.78
N ALA A 481 22.03 28.02 8.39
CA ALA A 481 22.05 28.31 9.82
C ALA A 481 20.89 29.22 10.25
N GLY A 482 20.11 28.75 11.23
CA GLY A 482 18.94 29.46 11.76
C GLY A 482 17.62 29.16 11.04
N ALA A 483 17.63 28.47 9.89
CA ALA A 483 16.41 27.94 9.30
C ALA A 483 15.87 26.77 10.11
N ARG A 484 14.56 26.60 10.07
CA ARG A 484 13.87 25.48 10.73
C ARG A 484 12.88 24.86 9.75
N ALA A 485 12.72 23.57 9.84
CA ALA A 485 11.69 22.80 9.16
C ALA A 485 11.00 21.86 10.15
N ALA A 486 9.81 21.44 9.82
CA ALA A 486 9.05 20.43 10.54
C ALA A 486 8.55 19.36 9.58
N VAL A 487 8.28 18.16 10.10
CA VAL A 487 7.63 17.11 9.34
C VAL A 487 6.29 17.62 8.81
N GLY A 488 6.02 17.43 7.53
CA GLY A 488 4.85 17.95 6.83
C GLY A 488 5.02 19.32 6.16
N ASP A 489 6.16 19.99 6.36
CA ASP A 489 6.45 21.23 5.61
C ASP A 489 6.73 20.92 4.14
N LEU A 490 6.30 21.82 3.26
CA LEU A 490 6.70 21.86 1.84
C LEU A 490 7.83 22.88 1.66
N LEU A 491 9.03 22.41 1.36
CA LEU A 491 10.22 23.22 1.20
C LEU A 491 10.53 23.43 -0.28
N ALA A 492 10.67 24.69 -0.69
CA ALA A 492 11.25 25.02 -2.00
C ALA A 492 12.77 24.87 -1.95
N ALA A 493 13.34 24.03 -2.79
CA ALA A 493 14.77 23.73 -2.80
C ALA A 493 15.31 23.63 -4.23
N GLU A 494 16.62 23.87 -4.41
CA GLU A 494 17.33 23.70 -5.68
C GLU A 494 18.28 22.51 -5.57
N VAL A 495 18.23 21.58 -6.53
CA VAL A 495 19.06 20.39 -6.56
C VAL A 495 20.51 20.77 -6.81
N VAL A 496 21.42 20.35 -5.94
CA VAL A 496 22.86 20.65 -6.01
C VAL A 496 23.73 19.40 -6.10
N GLY A 497 23.15 18.20 -5.97
CA GLY A 497 23.84 16.93 -6.08
C GLY A 497 22.88 15.75 -6.15
N SER A 498 23.42 14.58 -6.50
CA SER A 498 22.71 13.30 -6.48
C SER A 498 23.62 12.19 -5.96
N GLU A 499 23.00 11.16 -5.38
CA GLU A 499 23.68 9.94 -4.93
C GLU A 499 22.78 8.75 -5.32
N GLY A 500 23.09 8.12 -6.47
CA GLY A 500 22.17 7.18 -7.12
C GLY A 500 20.87 7.87 -7.51
N VAL A 501 19.75 7.41 -6.98
CA VAL A 501 18.41 8.01 -7.20
C VAL A 501 18.09 9.14 -6.22
N ASP A 502 18.82 9.25 -5.12
CA ASP A 502 18.60 10.26 -4.09
C ASP A 502 19.19 11.60 -4.50
N LEU A 503 18.54 12.67 -4.07
CA LEU A 503 18.95 14.03 -4.39
C LEU A 503 19.40 14.79 -3.14
N VAL A 504 20.36 15.70 -3.35
CA VAL A 504 20.76 16.70 -2.37
C VAL A 504 20.35 18.08 -2.91
N ALA A 505 19.66 18.85 -2.10
CA ALA A 505 19.17 20.16 -2.49
C ALA A 505 19.46 21.21 -1.41
N ASP A 506 19.56 22.48 -1.81
CA ASP A 506 19.69 23.61 -0.92
C ASP A 506 18.33 24.32 -0.78
N LEU A 507 17.96 24.67 0.45
CA LEU A 507 16.74 25.45 0.71
C LEU A 507 16.81 26.80 -0.01
N LEU A 508 15.77 27.11 -0.78
CA LEU A 508 15.63 28.40 -1.42
C LEU A 508 15.11 29.46 -0.42
N PRO A 509 15.53 30.74 -0.58
CA PRO A 509 14.98 31.82 0.23
C PRO A 509 13.47 31.96 0.08
N ALA A 510 12.78 32.34 1.17
CA ALA A 510 11.35 32.61 1.12
C ALA A 510 11.02 33.64 0.03
N GLY A 511 10.12 33.27 -0.91
CA GLY A 511 9.75 34.10 -2.06
C GLY A 511 10.37 33.66 -3.41
N ALA A 512 11.34 32.75 -3.43
CA ALA A 512 11.91 32.18 -4.66
C ALA A 512 11.02 31.08 -5.30
N ALA A 513 9.90 30.73 -4.67
CA ALA A 513 9.05 29.58 -5.00
C ALA A 513 8.06 29.80 -6.16
N SER A 514 8.28 30.75 -7.04
CA SER A 514 7.36 31.02 -8.17
C SER A 514 8.09 31.11 -9.49
N VAL A 515 8.52 29.98 -10.06
CA VAL A 515 8.65 29.84 -11.53
C VAL A 515 8.48 28.35 -11.87
N ALA A 516 7.26 27.84 -11.79
CA ALA A 516 6.88 26.63 -12.52
C ALA A 516 5.51 26.91 -13.15
N GLY A 517 5.48 27.11 -14.47
CA GLY A 517 4.23 27.18 -15.22
C GLY A 517 3.78 28.57 -15.67
N GLY A 518 4.51 29.17 -16.57
CA GLY A 518 4.11 30.36 -17.28
C GLY A 518 5.06 30.63 -18.45
N GLY A 519 5.01 29.82 -19.45
CA GLY A 519 5.62 30.03 -20.76
C GLY A 519 4.55 29.98 -21.82
N ALA A 520 4.35 31.13 -22.49
CA ALA A 520 3.35 31.42 -23.51
C ALA A 520 3.27 30.39 -24.64
#